data_1f662f4e333815c98fcb8ed19a8d466a
#
_entry.id   1f662f4e333815c98fcb8ed19a8d466a
#
_cell.length_a   1.000
_cell.length_b   1.000
_cell.length_c   1.000
_cell.angle_alpha   90.00
_cell.angle_beta   90.00
_cell.angle_gamma   90.00
#
_symmetry.space_group_name_H-M   'P 1'
#
loop_
_entity.id
_entity.type
_entity.pdbx_description
1 polymer ?
#
loop_
_entity_poly.entity_id
_entity_poly.type
_entity_poly.pdbx_seq_one_letter_code
_entity_poly.pdbx_strand_id
1 'polypeptide(L)'
;ASTGQRHVGAAPGAFLINILACCDGDIEDVIQGAQWAIENKDKYGIDILTSSLGEQQLEVHFDNDGSSAWSRQMDAVVEAGIITTLSAGNEFGGATFAGCNTIDSPGDAQLPVTVASLDKDLGLAIYSSRGYTSDGRVKPDVATIGSNIMAPDAATSDGYTSKSGTSMATPLMAGIAALMVEANPDITPAEFKDIISAHSIERDLQLLDDPGFNDCSLLETRPDNEFGYGQADPIAFVEAAGSID
;
A
#
# COMPACT_ATOMS: atom_id res chain seq x y z
N ALA A 1 10.61 17.62 -23.51
CA ALA A 1 10.37 19.06 -23.32
C ALA A 1 9.53 19.23 -22.08
N SER A 2 10.01 19.97 -21.07
CA SER A 2 9.23 20.27 -19.88
C SER A 2 7.99 21.04 -20.31
N THR A 3 6.80 20.53 -19.96
CA THR A 3 5.53 21.17 -20.34
C THR A 3 5.24 22.43 -19.52
N GLY A 4 6.14 22.84 -18.64
CA GLY A 4 5.93 23.93 -17.68
C GLY A 4 4.88 23.60 -16.60
N GLN A 5 4.30 22.41 -16.65
CA GLN A 5 3.33 21.95 -15.66
C GLN A 5 4.07 21.39 -14.45
N ARG A 6 3.81 21.96 -13.29
CA ARG A 6 4.37 21.50 -12.02
C ARG A 6 3.40 20.52 -11.38
N HIS A 7 3.85 19.28 -11.17
CA HIS A 7 3.10 18.30 -10.39
C HIS A 7 3.51 18.41 -8.91
N VAL A 8 2.55 18.27 -8.01
CA VAL A 8 2.75 18.36 -6.56
C VAL A 8 2.34 17.02 -5.95
N GLY A 9 3.15 16.49 -5.05
CA GLY A 9 2.83 15.27 -4.30
C GLY A 9 1.73 15.48 -3.27
N ALA A 10 1.22 14.38 -2.69
CA ALA A 10 0.15 14.41 -1.68
C ALA A 10 0.57 15.16 -0.41
N ALA A 11 1.83 15.03 0.00
CA ALA A 11 2.41 15.71 1.17
C ALA A 11 3.66 16.50 0.76
N PRO A 12 3.52 17.69 0.18
CA PRO A 12 4.65 18.43 -0.41
C PRO A 12 5.63 18.99 0.63
N GLY A 13 5.25 19.04 1.91
CA GLY A 13 6.08 19.47 3.03
C GLY A 13 6.86 18.33 3.72
N ALA A 14 6.61 17.07 3.37
CA ALA A 14 7.26 15.94 4.00
C ALA A 14 8.76 15.85 3.64
N PHE A 15 9.59 15.50 4.61
CA PHE A 15 10.98 15.13 4.38
C PHE A 15 11.07 13.70 3.90
N LEU A 16 11.94 13.43 2.91
CA LEU A 16 12.11 12.11 2.33
C LEU A 16 13.47 11.54 2.70
N ILE A 17 13.47 10.31 3.21
CA ILE A 17 14.66 9.49 3.44
C ILE A 17 14.61 8.37 2.39
N ASN A 18 15.64 8.30 1.54
CA ASN A 18 15.76 7.22 0.57
C ASN A 18 16.68 6.13 1.11
N ILE A 19 16.13 4.92 1.28
CA ILE A 19 16.88 3.73 1.64
C ILE A 19 17.10 2.91 0.38
N LEU A 20 18.34 2.83 -0.08
CA LEU A 20 18.70 2.07 -1.27
C LEU A 20 18.87 0.59 -0.91
N ALA A 21 17.83 -0.19 -1.01
CA ALA A 21 17.74 -1.56 -0.52
C ALA A 21 17.22 -2.57 -1.56
N CYS A 22 17.16 -2.22 -2.85
CA CYS A 22 16.49 -3.08 -3.84
C CYS A 22 17.21 -3.23 -5.19
N CYS A 23 18.50 -2.88 -5.28
CA CYS A 23 19.15 -2.71 -6.59
C CYS A 23 19.70 -4.00 -7.20
N ASP A 24 19.94 -5.03 -6.42
CA ASP A 24 20.46 -6.34 -6.84
C ASP A 24 19.47 -7.49 -6.72
N GLY A 25 18.27 -7.21 -6.20
CA GLY A 25 17.21 -8.20 -6.03
C GLY A 25 17.36 -9.07 -4.79
N ASP A 26 18.24 -8.70 -3.86
CA ASP A 26 18.41 -9.43 -2.61
C ASP A 26 17.38 -8.98 -1.57
N ILE A 27 16.57 -9.93 -1.09
CA ILE A 27 15.58 -9.71 -0.04
C ILE A 27 16.26 -9.32 1.28
N GLU A 28 17.46 -9.84 1.55
CA GLU A 28 18.20 -9.49 2.77
C GLU A 28 18.46 -7.98 2.86
N ASP A 29 18.79 -7.33 1.74
CA ASP A 29 19.03 -5.88 1.71
C ASP A 29 17.77 -5.08 2.04
N VAL A 30 16.61 -5.54 1.57
CA VAL A 30 15.31 -4.90 1.89
C VAL A 30 14.98 -5.06 3.39
N ILE A 31 15.21 -6.25 3.94
CA ILE A 31 15.05 -6.54 5.38
C ILE A 31 16.01 -5.66 6.21
N GLN A 32 17.27 -5.54 5.80
CA GLN A 32 18.25 -4.68 6.46
C GLN A 32 17.86 -3.20 6.36
N GLY A 33 17.33 -2.76 5.21
CA GLY A 33 16.80 -1.41 5.03
C GLY A 33 15.65 -1.09 5.99
N ALA A 34 14.72 -2.01 6.17
CA ALA A 34 13.63 -1.89 7.14
C ALA A 34 14.16 -1.88 8.59
N GLN A 35 15.13 -2.73 8.90
CA GLN A 35 15.79 -2.74 10.20
C GLN A 35 16.52 -1.42 10.48
N TRP A 36 17.20 -0.87 9.48
CA TRP A 36 17.84 0.44 9.60
C TRP A 36 16.84 1.55 9.95
N ALA A 37 15.63 1.52 9.38
CA ALA A 37 14.57 2.48 9.71
C ALA A 37 14.18 2.40 11.19
N ILE A 38 14.04 1.19 11.75
CA ILE A 38 13.77 0.97 13.18
C ILE A 38 14.89 1.57 14.03
N GLU A 39 16.14 1.23 13.74
CA GLU A 39 17.31 1.66 14.53
C GLU A 39 17.57 3.17 14.48
N ASN A 40 17.07 3.82 13.45
CA ASN A 40 17.30 5.25 13.23
C ASN A 40 16.02 6.09 13.34
N LYS A 41 14.91 5.51 13.80
CA LYS A 41 13.62 6.18 13.97
C LYS A 41 13.77 7.51 14.72
N ASP A 42 14.25 7.45 15.94
CA ASP A 42 14.36 8.63 16.81
C ASP A 42 15.40 9.62 16.32
N LYS A 43 16.46 9.13 15.70
CA LYS A 43 17.54 9.98 15.19
C LYS A 43 17.13 10.87 14.04
N TYR A 44 16.26 10.38 13.16
CA TYR A 44 15.83 11.09 11.96
C TYR A 44 14.37 11.48 11.98
N GLY A 45 13.61 11.11 13.02
CA GLY A 45 12.18 11.37 13.12
C GLY A 45 11.43 10.61 12.03
N ILE A 46 11.62 9.29 11.95
CA ILE A 46 10.97 8.47 10.93
C ILE A 46 9.57 8.10 11.42
N ASP A 47 8.56 8.75 10.87
CA ASP A 47 7.15 8.50 11.18
C ASP A 47 6.54 7.43 10.28
N ILE A 48 6.99 7.37 9.01
CA ILE A 48 6.36 6.54 7.98
C ILE A 48 7.43 5.79 7.19
N LEU A 49 7.18 4.49 6.95
CA LEU A 49 7.88 3.68 5.97
C LEU A 49 6.91 3.30 4.85
N THR A 50 7.33 3.44 3.61
CA THR A 50 6.55 2.98 2.46
C THR A 50 7.40 2.07 1.58
N SER A 51 6.85 0.93 1.19
CA SER A 51 7.53 -0.02 0.31
C SER A 51 6.59 -0.49 -0.79
N SER A 52 6.96 -0.19 -2.03
CA SER A 52 6.27 -0.65 -3.24
C SER A 52 7.04 -1.81 -3.89
N LEU A 53 7.52 -2.70 -3.06
CA LEU A 53 8.27 -3.89 -3.43
C LEU A 53 7.48 -5.13 -3.01
N GLY A 54 7.64 -6.20 -3.76
CA GLY A 54 7.03 -7.49 -3.47
C GLY A 54 7.83 -8.62 -4.09
N GLU A 55 7.71 -9.77 -3.53
CA GLU A 55 8.29 -10.99 -4.05
C GLU A 55 7.38 -11.51 -5.17
N GLN A 56 7.81 -11.35 -6.43
CA GLN A 56 7.09 -11.97 -7.54
C GLN A 56 7.25 -13.48 -7.45
N GLN A 57 6.24 -14.14 -7.00
CA GLN A 57 6.25 -15.58 -7.00
C GLN A 57 5.75 -16.08 -8.37
N LEU A 58 6.52 -16.99 -8.96
CA LEU A 58 6.22 -17.55 -10.28
C LEU A 58 5.28 -18.77 -10.21
N GLU A 59 4.86 -19.18 -9.02
CA GLU A 59 4.02 -20.36 -8.78
C GLU A 59 2.89 -20.05 -7.77
N VAL A 60 1.85 -20.85 -7.74
CA VAL A 60 0.68 -20.70 -6.88
C VAL A 60 1.10 -20.62 -5.42
N HIS A 61 0.76 -19.51 -4.77
CA HIS A 61 1.19 -19.19 -3.41
C HIS A 61 0.46 -20.03 -2.38
N PHE A 62 1.19 -20.82 -1.66
CA PHE A 62 0.66 -21.54 -0.49
C PHE A 62 1.05 -20.87 0.84
N ASP A 63 1.90 -19.84 0.82
CA ASP A 63 2.56 -19.31 2.02
C ASP A 63 2.42 -17.79 2.19
N ASN A 64 1.38 -17.14 1.63
CA ASN A 64 1.09 -15.72 1.87
C ASN A 64 0.28 -15.52 3.16
N ASP A 65 0.81 -16.05 4.26
CA ASP A 65 0.22 -15.99 5.61
C ASP A 65 0.92 -14.98 6.54
N GLY A 66 1.82 -14.14 5.99
CA GLY A 66 2.62 -13.19 6.75
C GLY A 66 3.80 -13.82 7.48
N SER A 67 4.10 -15.11 7.28
CA SER A 67 5.17 -15.81 7.99
C SER A 67 6.55 -15.66 7.35
N SER A 68 6.66 -15.04 6.17
CA SER A 68 7.94 -14.78 5.52
C SER A 68 8.83 -13.91 6.40
N ALA A 69 10.16 -14.00 6.22
CA ALA A 69 11.09 -13.15 6.96
C ALA A 69 10.85 -11.66 6.66
N TRP A 70 10.49 -11.35 5.41
CA TRP A 70 10.20 -9.98 5.00
C TRP A 70 8.90 -9.45 5.62
N SER A 71 7.81 -10.22 5.58
CA SER A 71 6.53 -9.83 6.19
C SER A 71 6.67 -9.61 7.70
N ARG A 72 7.36 -10.51 8.41
CA ARG A 72 7.67 -10.32 9.84
C ARG A 72 8.54 -9.10 10.12
N GLN A 73 9.49 -8.77 9.24
CA GLN A 73 10.28 -7.56 9.40
C GLN A 73 9.42 -6.29 9.24
N MET A 74 8.43 -6.31 8.33
CA MET A 74 7.50 -5.18 8.20
C MET A 74 6.56 -5.07 9.41
N ASP A 75 6.13 -6.17 10.01
CA ASP A 75 5.42 -6.17 11.29
C ASP A 75 6.29 -5.53 12.39
N ALA A 76 7.56 -5.88 12.48
CA ALA A 76 8.49 -5.29 13.44
C ALA A 76 8.67 -3.77 13.26
N VAL A 77 8.61 -3.26 12.02
CA VAL A 77 8.61 -1.81 11.75
C VAL A 77 7.39 -1.13 12.37
N VAL A 78 6.21 -1.73 12.24
CA VAL A 78 4.97 -1.22 12.85
C VAL A 78 5.03 -1.30 14.37
N GLU A 79 5.54 -2.40 14.93
CA GLU A 79 5.75 -2.58 16.38
C GLU A 79 6.72 -1.54 16.97
N ALA A 80 7.69 -1.08 16.17
CA ALA A 80 8.57 0.03 16.53
C ALA A 80 7.86 1.42 16.49
N GLY A 81 6.59 1.47 16.15
CA GLY A 81 5.78 2.68 16.09
C GLY A 81 5.97 3.48 14.80
N ILE A 82 6.32 2.84 13.69
CA ILE A 82 6.42 3.47 12.37
C ILE A 82 5.19 3.06 11.54
N ILE A 83 4.41 4.04 11.08
CA ILE A 83 3.30 3.80 10.16
C ILE A 83 3.87 3.18 8.87
N THR A 84 3.34 2.03 8.47
CA THR A 84 3.91 1.31 7.32
C THR A 84 2.84 1.04 6.27
N THR A 85 3.14 1.43 5.01
CA THR A 85 2.28 1.15 3.86
C THR A 85 3.00 0.25 2.85
N LEU A 86 2.32 -0.80 2.38
CA LEU A 86 2.84 -1.82 1.48
C LEU A 86 1.93 -1.97 0.25
N SER A 87 2.53 -2.30 -0.90
CA SER A 87 1.75 -2.62 -2.10
C SER A 87 1.12 -4.00 -2.01
N ALA A 88 -0.11 -4.11 -2.54
CA ALA A 88 -0.83 -5.38 -2.57
C ALA A 88 -0.28 -6.36 -3.61
N GLY A 89 0.42 -5.87 -4.64
CA GLY A 89 0.85 -6.64 -5.80
C GLY A 89 0.03 -6.33 -7.06
N ASN A 90 0.47 -6.83 -8.22
CA ASN A 90 -0.15 -6.57 -9.53
C ASN A 90 -0.43 -7.86 -10.32
N GLU A 91 -0.72 -8.94 -9.63
CA GLU A 91 -0.76 -10.30 -10.15
C GLU A 91 -2.16 -10.74 -10.56
N PHE A 92 -3.22 -10.02 -10.14
CA PHE A 92 -4.58 -10.33 -10.57
C PHE A 92 -4.77 -9.99 -12.07
N GLY A 93 -5.45 -10.87 -12.79
CA GLY A 93 -5.70 -10.67 -14.23
C GLY A 93 -4.53 -11.00 -15.16
N GLY A 94 -3.43 -11.50 -14.64
CA GLY A 94 -2.33 -12.04 -15.45
C GLY A 94 -2.71 -13.38 -16.10
N ALA A 95 -2.04 -13.73 -17.21
CA ALA A 95 -2.30 -14.97 -17.93
C ALA A 95 -2.03 -16.25 -17.08
N THR A 96 -1.34 -16.09 -15.96
CA THR A 96 -0.92 -17.20 -15.10
C THR A 96 -1.77 -17.29 -13.82
N PHE A 97 -2.36 -16.17 -13.36
CA PHE A 97 -3.09 -16.08 -12.10
C PHE A 97 -4.40 -15.29 -12.29
N ALA A 98 -5.46 -15.98 -12.68
CA ALA A 98 -6.80 -15.40 -12.63
C ALA A 98 -7.49 -15.93 -11.36
N GLY A 99 -7.44 -15.16 -10.28
CA GLY A 99 -8.10 -15.61 -9.04
C GLY A 99 -7.73 -14.81 -7.81
N CYS A 100 -8.34 -15.19 -6.71
CA CYS A 100 -8.07 -14.66 -5.38
C CYS A 100 -6.74 -15.19 -4.83
N ASN A 101 -6.33 -14.66 -3.66
CA ASN A 101 -5.09 -15.08 -3.00
C ASN A 101 -3.82 -14.70 -3.80
N THR A 102 -3.81 -13.47 -4.33
CA THR A 102 -2.70 -12.94 -5.12
C THR A 102 -1.94 -11.82 -4.40
N ILE A 103 -2.19 -11.63 -3.11
CA ILE A 103 -1.40 -10.70 -2.28
C ILE A 103 -0.03 -11.31 -2.03
N ASP A 104 1.02 -10.59 -2.44
CA ASP A 104 2.41 -11.06 -2.29
C ASP A 104 3.03 -10.62 -0.96
N SER A 105 4.08 -11.35 -0.53
CA SER A 105 4.98 -10.88 0.52
C SER A 105 5.74 -9.62 0.02
N PRO A 106 5.83 -8.55 0.83
CA PRO A 106 5.38 -8.42 2.22
C PRO A 106 3.96 -7.84 2.38
N GLY A 107 3.18 -7.69 1.32
CA GLY A 107 1.80 -7.18 1.37
C GLY A 107 0.86 -8.02 2.24
N ASP A 108 1.20 -9.29 2.46
CA ASP A 108 0.52 -10.23 3.34
C ASP A 108 0.83 -10.05 4.84
N ALA A 109 1.76 -9.16 5.22
CA ALA A 109 2.10 -8.86 6.60
C ALA A 109 0.86 -8.45 7.43
N GLN A 110 0.88 -8.70 8.74
CA GLN A 110 -0.31 -8.55 9.59
C GLN A 110 -0.60 -7.10 9.97
N LEU A 111 0.44 -6.37 10.36
CA LEU A 111 0.29 -5.05 10.98
C LEU A 111 0.31 -3.89 9.97
N PRO A 112 1.14 -3.89 8.92
CA PRO A 112 1.17 -2.81 7.93
C PRO A 112 -0.16 -2.66 7.19
N VAL A 113 -0.39 -1.46 6.65
CA VAL A 113 -1.49 -1.18 5.75
C VAL A 113 -1.11 -1.56 4.32
N THR A 114 -1.80 -2.56 3.78
CA THR A 114 -1.63 -3.03 2.41
C THR A 114 -2.59 -2.31 1.48
N VAL A 115 -2.08 -1.79 0.37
CA VAL A 115 -2.78 -0.83 -0.48
C VAL A 115 -3.08 -1.43 -1.86
N ALA A 116 -4.36 -1.50 -2.21
CA ALA A 116 -4.85 -1.82 -3.55
C ALA A 116 -4.84 -0.61 -4.47
N SER A 117 -4.90 -0.86 -5.76
CA SER A 117 -4.91 0.17 -6.80
C SER A 117 -6.30 0.40 -7.39
N LEU A 118 -6.73 1.66 -7.44
CA LEU A 118 -7.91 2.10 -8.18
C LEU A 118 -7.51 2.74 -9.51
N ASP A 119 -8.40 2.64 -10.48
CA ASP A 119 -8.39 3.43 -11.69
C ASP A 119 -8.91 4.86 -11.43
N LYS A 120 -8.84 5.74 -12.43
CA LYS A 120 -9.25 7.15 -12.27
C LYS A 120 -10.76 7.35 -12.17
N ASP A 121 -11.55 6.40 -12.60
CA ASP A 121 -13.00 6.33 -12.42
C ASP A 121 -13.41 5.63 -11.12
N LEU A 122 -12.40 5.35 -10.27
CA LEU A 122 -12.52 4.78 -8.93
C LEU A 122 -12.98 3.32 -8.90
N GLY A 123 -12.90 2.63 -10.02
CA GLY A 123 -12.98 1.18 -10.08
C GLY A 123 -11.68 0.53 -9.60
N LEU A 124 -11.76 -0.73 -9.15
CA LEU A 124 -10.57 -1.50 -8.83
C LEU A 124 -9.78 -1.77 -10.11
N ALA A 125 -8.49 -1.45 -10.10
CA ALA A 125 -7.64 -1.71 -11.26
C ALA A 125 -7.52 -3.21 -11.52
N ILE A 126 -7.68 -3.63 -12.77
CA ILE A 126 -7.73 -5.03 -13.14
C ILE A 126 -6.49 -5.84 -12.71
N TYR A 127 -5.34 -5.17 -12.60
CA TYR A 127 -4.10 -5.81 -12.18
C TYR A 127 -3.95 -5.91 -10.67
N SER A 128 -4.70 -5.12 -9.88
CA SER A 128 -4.52 -5.06 -8.44
C SER A 128 -4.74 -6.42 -7.80
N SER A 129 -3.71 -6.92 -7.09
CA SER A 129 -3.81 -8.17 -6.35
C SER A 129 -4.93 -8.14 -5.33
N ARG A 130 -5.56 -9.29 -5.11
CA ARG A 130 -6.73 -9.48 -4.26
C ARG A 130 -6.48 -10.59 -3.26
N GLY A 131 -7.01 -10.40 -2.05
CA GLY A 131 -6.96 -11.41 -1.02
C GLY A 131 -7.84 -12.61 -1.36
N TYR A 132 -8.01 -13.44 -0.47
CA TYR A 132 -7.59 -13.51 0.91
C TYR A 132 -6.12 -14.00 1.06
N THR A 133 -5.55 -13.85 2.27
CA THR A 133 -4.28 -14.52 2.58
C THR A 133 -4.52 -16.00 2.88
N SER A 134 -3.48 -16.86 2.81
CA SER A 134 -3.64 -18.30 3.01
C SER A 134 -4.07 -18.68 4.44
N ASP A 135 -3.85 -17.83 5.43
CA ASP A 135 -4.37 -17.95 6.79
C ASP A 135 -5.78 -17.35 6.98
N GLY A 136 -6.40 -16.86 5.90
CA GLY A 136 -7.80 -16.40 5.88
C GLY A 136 -8.01 -14.96 6.32
N ARG A 137 -6.96 -14.15 6.47
CA ARG A 137 -7.12 -12.70 6.71
C ARG A 137 -7.56 -11.98 5.44
N VAL A 138 -8.34 -10.93 5.67
CA VAL A 138 -8.70 -9.99 4.60
C VAL A 138 -7.51 -9.09 4.29
N LYS A 139 -7.14 -9.03 3.03
CA LYS A 139 -6.19 -8.09 2.42
C LYS A 139 -6.70 -7.76 1.00
N PRO A 140 -6.44 -6.56 0.48
CA PRO A 140 -5.73 -5.42 1.06
C PRO A 140 -6.47 -4.79 2.24
N ASP A 141 -5.88 -3.76 2.89
CA ASP A 141 -6.55 -2.98 3.95
C ASP A 141 -7.34 -1.80 3.36
N VAL A 142 -6.85 -1.16 2.30
CA VAL A 142 -7.45 0.05 1.71
C VAL A 142 -7.08 0.17 0.24
N ALA A 143 -7.86 0.92 -0.52
CA ALA A 143 -7.59 1.20 -1.92
C ALA A 143 -7.36 2.70 -2.18
N THR A 144 -6.36 3.05 -3.00
CA THR A 144 -6.11 4.41 -3.49
C THR A 144 -5.88 4.41 -5.00
N ILE A 145 -5.95 5.60 -5.63
CA ILE A 145 -5.68 5.70 -7.08
C ILE A 145 -4.22 5.34 -7.36
N GLY A 146 -4.01 4.32 -8.21
CA GLY A 146 -2.68 3.88 -8.65
C GLY A 146 -2.51 3.83 -10.16
N SER A 147 -3.59 4.08 -10.95
CA SER A 147 -3.52 4.06 -12.41
C SER A 147 -3.22 5.43 -12.99
N ASN A 148 -2.27 5.46 -13.95
CA ASN A 148 -1.84 6.69 -14.66
C ASN A 148 -1.38 7.80 -13.70
N ILE A 149 -0.58 7.45 -12.71
CA ILE A 149 0.01 8.39 -11.75
C ILE A 149 1.26 9.03 -12.35
N MET A 150 1.25 10.36 -12.37
CA MET A 150 2.37 11.17 -12.83
C MET A 150 3.40 11.34 -11.71
N ALA A 151 4.64 11.00 -11.97
CA ALA A 151 5.75 11.11 -11.04
C ALA A 151 7.04 11.56 -11.74
N PRO A 152 8.06 12.05 -11.01
CA PRO A 152 9.36 12.34 -11.58
C PRO A 152 9.96 11.14 -12.32
N ASP A 153 10.55 11.39 -13.47
CA ASP A 153 11.19 10.38 -14.28
C ASP A 153 12.68 10.29 -13.92
N ALA A 154 13.09 9.16 -13.34
CA ALA A 154 14.48 8.92 -12.94
C ALA A 154 15.48 8.89 -14.12
N ALA A 155 14.98 8.73 -15.37
CA ALA A 155 15.83 8.77 -16.56
C ALA A 155 16.15 10.19 -17.02
N THR A 156 15.54 11.21 -16.42
CA THR A 156 15.72 12.62 -16.78
C THR A 156 15.99 13.48 -15.53
N SER A 157 16.50 14.69 -15.74
CA SER A 157 16.79 15.63 -14.64
C SER A 157 15.54 16.44 -14.21
N ASP A 158 14.55 16.57 -15.07
CA ASP A 158 13.38 17.48 -14.89
C ASP A 158 12.09 16.95 -15.53
N GLY A 159 12.10 15.69 -15.99
CA GLY A 159 10.97 15.05 -16.65
C GLY A 159 10.00 14.38 -15.69
N TYR A 160 8.84 14.06 -16.24
CA TYR A 160 7.81 13.29 -15.57
C TYR A 160 7.40 12.11 -16.44
N THR A 161 7.03 11.01 -15.79
CA THR A 161 6.49 9.81 -16.43
C THR A 161 5.20 9.38 -15.76
N SER A 162 4.32 8.71 -16.51
CA SER A 162 3.10 8.14 -15.97
C SER A 162 3.26 6.63 -15.82
N LYS A 163 2.94 6.12 -14.66
CA LYS A 163 2.96 4.68 -14.36
C LYS A 163 1.66 4.26 -13.68
N SER A 164 1.37 2.96 -13.77
CA SER A 164 0.23 2.33 -13.10
C SER A 164 0.71 1.13 -12.28
N GLY A 165 0.10 0.90 -11.13
CA GLY A 165 0.42 -0.20 -10.23
C GLY A 165 0.00 0.10 -8.80
N THR A 166 -0.13 -0.93 -7.98
CA THR A 166 -0.21 -0.79 -6.53
C THR A 166 1.01 -0.07 -5.98
N SER A 167 2.15 -0.18 -6.68
CA SER A 167 3.38 0.61 -6.42
C SER A 167 3.19 2.12 -6.50
N MET A 168 2.16 2.62 -7.20
CA MET A 168 1.80 4.05 -7.30
C MET A 168 0.73 4.42 -6.29
N ALA A 169 -0.17 3.49 -5.96
CA ALA A 169 -1.18 3.66 -4.93
C ALA A 169 -0.55 3.77 -3.53
N THR A 170 0.41 2.93 -3.22
CA THR A 170 1.07 2.83 -1.92
C THR A 170 1.73 4.13 -1.46
N PRO A 171 2.59 4.81 -2.24
CA PRO A 171 3.17 6.08 -1.83
C PRO A 171 2.15 7.22 -1.76
N LEU A 172 1.02 7.12 -2.49
CA LEU A 172 -0.09 8.05 -2.30
C LEU A 172 -0.70 7.89 -0.90
N MET A 173 -0.90 6.65 -0.43
CA MET A 173 -1.37 6.38 0.93
C MET A 173 -0.35 6.83 1.98
N ALA A 174 0.95 6.66 1.74
CA ALA A 174 1.99 7.19 2.61
C ALA A 174 1.95 8.73 2.71
N GLY A 175 1.67 9.41 1.60
CA GLY A 175 1.45 10.86 1.60
C GLY A 175 0.21 11.28 2.41
N ILE A 176 -0.88 10.52 2.35
CA ILE A 176 -2.06 10.72 3.21
C ILE A 176 -1.69 10.51 4.67
N ALA A 177 -0.93 9.44 5.00
CA ALA A 177 -0.42 9.20 6.34
C ALA A 177 0.42 10.38 6.85
N ALA A 178 1.27 10.98 6.02
CA ALA A 178 2.06 12.15 6.40
C ALA A 178 1.20 13.37 6.75
N LEU A 179 0.08 13.58 6.06
CA LEU A 179 -0.88 14.63 6.42
C LEU A 179 -1.62 14.30 7.73
N MET A 180 -1.87 13.04 8.03
CA MET A 180 -2.45 12.62 9.31
C MET A 180 -1.47 12.84 10.47
N VAL A 181 -0.18 12.52 10.27
CA VAL A 181 0.90 12.81 11.24
C VAL A 181 1.06 14.33 11.43
N GLU A 182 0.92 15.14 10.38
CA GLU A 182 0.92 16.62 10.51
C GLU A 182 -0.25 17.10 11.38
N ALA A 183 -1.43 16.49 11.24
CA ALA A 183 -2.62 16.83 12.04
C ALA A 183 -2.52 16.32 13.50
N ASN A 184 -1.89 15.18 13.71
CA ASN A 184 -1.63 14.59 15.03
C ASN A 184 -0.24 13.90 15.03
N PRO A 185 0.80 14.61 15.52
CA PRO A 185 2.17 14.05 15.55
C PRO A 185 2.36 12.82 16.45
N ASP A 186 1.43 12.57 17.36
CA ASP A 186 1.48 11.45 18.29
C ASP A 186 0.65 10.24 17.81
N ILE A 187 0.06 10.30 16.59
CA ILE A 187 -0.76 9.22 16.04
C ILE A 187 0.05 7.91 15.95
N THR A 188 -0.50 6.87 16.53
CA THR A 188 0.09 5.54 16.50
C THR A 188 -0.28 4.78 15.22
N PRO A 189 0.50 3.75 14.80
CA PRO A 189 0.12 2.89 13.69
C PRO A 189 -1.23 2.18 13.88
N ALA A 190 -1.62 1.87 15.11
CA ALA A 190 -2.92 1.27 15.41
C ALA A 190 -4.06 2.26 15.16
N GLU A 191 -3.97 3.48 15.70
CA GLU A 191 -4.95 4.54 15.45
C GLU A 191 -5.05 4.89 13.97
N PHE A 192 -3.92 4.92 13.24
CA PHE A 192 -3.92 5.08 11.80
C PHE A 192 -4.77 4.00 11.10
N LYS A 193 -4.62 2.74 11.48
CA LYS A 193 -5.40 1.62 10.92
C LYS A 193 -6.88 1.69 11.33
N ASP A 194 -7.16 2.10 12.55
CA ASP A 194 -8.53 2.29 13.04
C ASP A 194 -9.26 3.40 12.29
N ILE A 195 -8.59 4.53 12.01
CA ILE A 195 -9.13 5.61 11.18
C ILE A 195 -9.46 5.12 9.77
N ILE A 196 -8.55 4.37 9.14
CA ILE A 196 -8.79 3.77 7.82
C ILE A 196 -10.05 2.90 7.86
N SER A 197 -10.19 2.06 8.88
CA SER A 197 -11.31 1.15 9.00
C SER A 197 -12.65 1.86 9.19
N ALA A 198 -12.63 2.99 9.90
CA ALA A 198 -13.84 3.73 10.27
C ALA A 198 -14.27 4.76 9.21
N HIS A 199 -13.35 5.28 8.42
CA HIS A 199 -13.58 6.45 7.56
C HIS A 199 -13.31 6.23 6.08
N SER A 200 -12.97 5.01 5.64
CA SER A 200 -12.87 4.68 4.21
C SER A 200 -14.22 4.78 3.52
N ILE A 201 -14.23 5.26 2.29
CA ILE A 201 -15.43 5.32 1.47
C ILE A 201 -15.74 3.91 0.98
N GLU A 202 -16.92 3.42 1.35
CA GLU A 202 -17.40 2.13 0.88
C GLU A 202 -17.54 2.12 -0.65
N ARG A 203 -17.05 1.07 -1.29
CA ARG A 203 -17.18 0.85 -2.72
C ARG A 203 -17.93 -0.45 -2.95
N ASP A 204 -18.86 -0.43 -3.88
CA ASP A 204 -19.55 -1.64 -4.30
C ASP A 204 -18.53 -2.60 -4.93
N LEU A 205 -18.64 -3.87 -4.55
CA LEU A 205 -17.89 -4.94 -5.20
C LEU A 205 -18.16 -4.87 -6.70
N GLN A 206 -17.10 -4.67 -7.49
CA GLN A 206 -17.24 -4.78 -8.93
C GLN A 206 -17.32 -6.28 -9.26
N LEU A 207 -18.53 -6.78 -9.33
CA LEU A 207 -18.80 -8.04 -10.01
C LEU A 207 -18.34 -7.80 -11.46
N LEU A 208 -17.15 -8.26 -11.78
CA LEU A 208 -16.76 -8.38 -13.17
C LEU A 208 -17.74 -9.41 -13.75
N ASP A 209 -18.61 -8.96 -14.66
CA ASP A 209 -19.56 -9.83 -15.41
C ASP A 209 -18.83 -10.84 -16.33
N ASP A 210 -17.58 -11.14 -16.00
CA ASP A 210 -16.77 -12.12 -16.69
C ASP A 210 -16.80 -13.45 -15.91
N PRO A 211 -17.49 -14.48 -16.44
CA PRO A 211 -17.58 -15.79 -15.79
C PRO A 211 -16.24 -16.52 -15.63
N GLY A 212 -15.13 -15.94 -16.09
CA GLY A 212 -13.78 -16.43 -15.91
C GLY A 212 -13.02 -15.85 -14.71
N PHE A 213 -13.53 -14.80 -14.08
CA PHE A 213 -12.93 -14.21 -12.87
C PHE A 213 -13.69 -14.69 -11.63
N ASN A 214 -12.98 -15.29 -10.71
CA ASN A 214 -13.55 -15.67 -9.42
C ASN A 214 -13.84 -14.41 -8.61
N ASP A 215 -15.06 -14.34 -8.05
CA ASP A 215 -15.40 -13.37 -7.03
C ASP A 215 -14.56 -13.63 -5.77
N CYS A 216 -13.68 -12.69 -5.45
CA CYS A 216 -12.80 -12.77 -4.28
C CYS A 216 -13.49 -12.30 -3.00
N SER A 217 -14.68 -11.74 -3.12
CA SER A 217 -15.48 -11.35 -1.99
C SER A 217 -16.16 -12.59 -1.38
N LEU A 218 -15.46 -13.25 -0.49
CA LEU A 218 -16.10 -14.28 0.37
C LEU A 218 -17.08 -13.65 1.37
N LEU A 219 -17.13 -12.33 1.46
CA LEU A 219 -17.93 -11.59 2.42
C LEU A 219 -18.69 -10.47 1.70
N GLU A 220 -20.00 -10.45 1.87
CA GLU A 220 -20.87 -9.33 1.45
C GLU A 220 -20.68 -8.07 2.32
N THR A 221 -19.74 -8.11 3.27
CA THR A 221 -19.50 -7.06 4.27
C THR A 221 -18.05 -6.65 4.30
N ARG A 222 -17.79 -5.39 4.65
CA ARG A 222 -16.43 -4.85 4.81
C ARG A 222 -15.79 -5.27 6.14
N PRO A 223 -14.46 -5.45 6.14
CA PRO A 223 -13.55 -5.33 4.98
C PRO A 223 -13.70 -6.49 4.01
N ASP A 224 -13.44 -6.25 2.71
CA ASP A 224 -13.47 -7.26 1.66
C ASP A 224 -12.07 -7.50 1.03
N ASN A 225 -11.94 -8.54 0.24
CA ASN A 225 -10.66 -8.95 -0.33
C ASN A 225 -10.25 -8.17 -1.61
N GLU A 226 -11.00 -7.17 -2.01
CA GLU A 226 -10.77 -6.34 -3.20
C GLU A 226 -10.36 -4.92 -2.83
N PHE A 227 -11.15 -4.26 -1.98
CA PHE A 227 -10.95 -2.86 -1.56
C PHE A 227 -10.52 -2.73 -0.10
N GLY A 228 -10.48 -3.83 0.67
CA GLY A 228 -10.32 -3.78 2.11
C GLY A 228 -11.47 -3.04 2.79
N TYR A 229 -11.16 -2.04 3.59
CA TYR A 229 -12.17 -1.15 4.20
C TYR A 229 -12.79 -0.18 3.19
N GLY A 230 -12.23 -0.04 1.99
CA GLY A 230 -12.76 0.80 0.92
C GLY A 230 -11.72 1.73 0.30
N GLN A 231 -12.21 2.74 -0.41
CA GLN A 231 -11.37 3.80 -0.94
C GLN A 231 -10.93 4.74 0.18
N ALA A 232 -9.65 5.10 0.20
CA ALA A 232 -9.15 6.12 1.11
C ALA A 232 -9.88 7.47 0.91
N ASP A 233 -10.31 8.08 2.02
CA ASP A 233 -10.81 9.45 2.07
C ASP A 233 -9.79 10.33 2.80
N PRO A 234 -8.91 11.05 2.08
CA PRO A 234 -7.85 11.84 2.70
C PRO A 234 -8.38 12.92 3.64
N ILE A 235 -9.55 13.50 3.32
CA ILE A 235 -10.13 14.58 4.14
C ILE A 235 -10.63 13.99 5.46
N ALA A 236 -11.46 12.96 5.39
CA ALA A 236 -11.99 12.31 6.58
C ALA A 236 -10.87 11.72 7.47
N PHE A 237 -9.81 11.17 6.88
CA PHE A 237 -8.68 10.62 7.62
C PHE A 237 -7.91 11.70 8.39
N VAL A 238 -7.61 12.84 7.75
CA VAL A 238 -6.89 13.95 8.39
C VAL A 238 -7.73 14.59 9.48
N GLU A 239 -9.03 14.82 9.25
CA GLU A 239 -9.96 15.36 10.24
C GLU A 239 -10.09 14.42 11.46
N ALA A 240 -10.19 13.12 11.23
CA ALA A 240 -10.26 12.13 12.30
C ALA A 240 -8.94 12.08 13.11
N ALA A 241 -7.78 12.08 12.44
CA ALA A 241 -6.49 12.12 13.11
C ALA A 241 -6.32 13.33 14.02
N GLY A 242 -6.72 14.52 13.55
CA GLY A 242 -6.68 15.76 14.34
C GLY A 242 -7.71 15.83 15.48
N SER A 243 -8.61 14.86 15.57
CA SER A 243 -9.66 14.79 16.61
C SER A 243 -9.34 13.82 17.75
N ILE A 244 -8.23 13.11 17.66
CA ILE A 244 -7.74 12.22 18.73
C ILE A 244 -7.04 13.08 19.79
N ASP A 245 -7.49 12.99 21.06
CA ASP A 245 -6.92 13.69 22.24
C ASP A 245 -5.69 12.98 22.80
#